data_69072d0d12aca5dd5e3e00dd2a6e9e1e
#
_entry.id   69072d0d12aca5dd5e3e00dd2a6e9e1e
#
_cell.length_a   1.000
_cell.length_b   1.000
_cell.length_c   1.000
_cell.angle_alpha   90.00
_cell.angle_beta   90.00
_cell.angle_gamma   90.00
#
_symmetry.space_group_name_H-M   'P 1'
#
loop_
_entity.id
_entity.type
_entity.pdbx_description
1 polymer ?
#
loop_
_entity_poly.entity_id
_entity_poly.type
_entity_poly.pdbx_seq_one_letter_code
_entity_poly.pdbx_strand_id
1 'polypeptide(L)'
;MANYEATRYDFDGANLTGIEGIPTATIVPWSDSSIPSGFLECNGQAVSQSTYADLFAIIGTTYGDPGGGNFNVPDLADNVPVGKSNNKALASSGGANTVTSTGNVGGSTANATLTTAQLASHGHDIRIQNAGMGTPSLVYRNDGNGATRGDMVLNSGSDGGHSHNMSATFSGDATSVLQPYLTVIYIIKT
;
A
#
# COMPACT_ATOMS: atom_id res chain seq x y z
N MET A 1 -26.16 -74.83 -18.97
CA MET A 1 -26.47 -73.50 -18.50
C MET A 1 -25.25 -72.99 -17.73
N ALA A 2 -24.53 -72.04 -18.28
CA ALA A 2 -23.37 -71.45 -17.63
C ALA A 2 -23.84 -70.63 -16.45
N ASN A 3 -23.39 -70.97 -15.23
CA ASN A 3 -23.57 -70.15 -14.07
C ASN A 3 -22.82 -68.83 -14.28
N TYR A 4 -23.57 -67.76 -14.49
CA TYR A 4 -23.04 -66.40 -14.26
C TYR A 4 -22.92 -66.23 -12.76
N GLU A 5 -21.80 -66.64 -12.18
CA GLU A 5 -21.44 -66.12 -10.87
C GLU A 5 -21.15 -64.61 -11.10
N ALA A 6 -22.03 -63.77 -10.48
CA ALA A 6 -21.78 -62.37 -10.37
C ALA A 6 -20.45 -62.24 -9.59
N THR A 7 -19.37 -62.03 -10.26
CA THR A 7 -18.08 -61.66 -9.66
C THR A 7 -18.38 -60.32 -8.95
N ARG A 8 -18.50 -60.39 -7.63
CA ARG A 8 -18.60 -59.21 -6.81
C ARG A 8 -17.27 -58.44 -6.96
N TYR A 9 -17.26 -57.44 -7.78
CA TYR A 9 -16.13 -56.50 -7.80
C TYR A 9 -16.11 -55.81 -6.46
N ASP A 10 -15.13 -56.14 -5.65
CA ASP A 10 -14.85 -55.42 -4.42
C ASP A 10 -14.14 -54.11 -4.82
N PHE A 11 -14.91 -53.02 -4.79
CA PHE A 11 -14.44 -51.68 -5.11
C PHE A 11 -13.80 -51.00 -3.92
N ASP A 12 -13.21 -51.74 -2.96
CA ASP A 12 -12.50 -51.11 -1.83
C ASP A 12 -11.22 -50.36 -2.26
N GLY A 13 -10.87 -50.45 -3.52
CA GLY A 13 -9.68 -49.78 -4.07
C GLY A 13 -8.35 -50.46 -3.77
N ALA A 14 -8.31 -51.39 -2.80
CA ALA A 14 -7.05 -52.02 -2.37
C ALA A 14 -6.44 -52.92 -3.45
N ASN A 15 -7.25 -53.47 -4.35
CA ASN A 15 -6.84 -54.37 -5.42
C ASN A 15 -6.89 -53.75 -6.84
N LEU A 16 -7.20 -52.45 -6.94
CA LEU A 16 -7.20 -51.74 -8.22
C LEU A 16 -5.79 -51.27 -8.55
N THR A 17 -5.05 -52.05 -9.32
CA THR A 17 -3.77 -51.61 -9.86
C THR A 17 -3.98 -50.80 -11.13
N GLY A 18 -3.30 -49.67 -11.25
CA GLY A 18 -3.39 -48.77 -12.41
C GLY A 18 -4.42 -47.65 -12.31
N ILE A 19 -5.11 -47.51 -11.16
CA ILE A 19 -5.83 -46.27 -10.87
C ILE A 19 -4.80 -45.32 -10.25
N GLU A 20 -4.35 -44.36 -11.02
CA GLU A 20 -3.56 -43.26 -10.49
C GLU A 20 -4.47 -42.45 -9.58
N GLY A 21 -4.23 -42.54 -8.25
CA GLY A 21 -4.84 -41.67 -7.26
C GLY A 21 -4.39 -40.22 -7.45
N ILE A 22 -4.60 -39.38 -6.47
CA ILE A 22 -4.09 -38.00 -6.48
C ILE A 22 -2.55 -38.07 -6.59
N PRO A 23 -1.94 -37.47 -7.62
CA PRO A 23 -0.48 -37.47 -7.77
C PRO A 23 0.23 -36.85 -6.57
N THR A 24 1.40 -37.37 -6.21
CA THR A 24 2.28 -36.78 -5.20
C THR A 24 2.56 -35.33 -5.53
N ALA A 25 2.65 -34.45 -4.51
CA ALA A 25 2.78 -33.00 -4.58
C ALA A 25 1.52 -32.26 -5.06
N THR A 26 0.38 -32.92 -5.26
CA THR A 26 -0.89 -32.21 -5.46
C THR A 26 -1.32 -31.52 -4.19
N ILE A 27 -1.63 -30.22 -4.28
CA ILE A 27 -2.15 -29.40 -3.17
C ILE A 27 -3.65 -29.27 -3.33
N VAL A 28 -4.40 -29.53 -2.23
CA VAL A 28 -5.86 -29.40 -2.20
C VAL A 28 -6.29 -28.68 -0.92
N PRO A 29 -7.39 -27.90 -0.96
CA PRO A 29 -8.00 -27.38 0.26
C PRO A 29 -8.69 -28.52 1.05
N TRP A 30 -8.63 -28.45 2.37
CA TRP A 30 -9.17 -29.42 3.30
C TRP A 30 -9.94 -28.73 4.41
N SER A 31 -11.13 -29.21 4.71
CA SER A 31 -12.07 -28.54 5.62
C SER A 31 -12.02 -29.02 7.08
N ASP A 32 -11.20 -30.04 7.38
CA ASP A 32 -11.02 -30.56 8.74
C ASP A 32 -9.59 -30.27 9.24
N SER A 33 -9.45 -30.13 10.55
CA SER A 33 -8.15 -30.01 11.22
C SER A 33 -7.36 -31.33 11.26
N SER A 34 -8.03 -32.46 11.13
CA SER A 34 -7.41 -33.79 11.07
C SER A 34 -6.90 -34.08 9.66
N ILE A 35 -5.59 -34.15 9.50
CA ILE A 35 -4.97 -34.39 8.19
C ILE A 35 -5.06 -35.88 7.84
N PRO A 36 -5.59 -36.24 6.66
CA PRO A 36 -5.71 -37.62 6.26
C PRO A 36 -4.33 -38.26 6.00
N SER A 37 -4.23 -39.58 6.21
CA SER A 37 -3.02 -40.33 5.93
C SER A 37 -2.56 -40.14 4.47
N GLY A 38 -1.26 -39.98 4.26
CA GLY A 38 -0.67 -39.71 2.94
C GLY A 38 -0.71 -38.25 2.51
N PHE A 39 -1.01 -37.33 3.45
CA PHE A 39 -0.94 -35.89 3.23
C PHE A 39 -0.19 -35.20 4.37
N LEU A 40 0.33 -34.02 4.09
CA LEU A 40 0.90 -33.08 5.05
C LEU A 40 0.21 -31.74 4.93
N GLU A 41 0.14 -31.01 6.03
CA GLU A 41 -0.33 -29.63 6.00
C GLU A 41 0.69 -28.70 5.33
N CYS A 42 0.21 -27.81 4.50
CA CYS A 42 1.01 -26.76 3.86
C CYS A 42 1.18 -25.56 4.80
N ASN A 43 1.93 -25.75 5.89
CA ASN A 43 2.20 -24.76 6.93
C ASN A 43 3.71 -24.37 7.01
N GLY A 44 4.49 -24.68 5.98
CA GLY A 44 5.92 -24.37 5.93
C GLY A 44 6.81 -25.28 6.78
N GLN A 45 6.27 -26.33 7.40
CA GLN A 45 7.05 -27.21 8.27
C GLN A 45 8.19 -27.92 7.53
N ALA A 46 9.26 -28.18 8.28
CA ALA A 46 10.39 -28.99 7.83
C ALA A 46 10.06 -30.48 7.95
N VAL A 47 10.28 -31.24 6.89
CA VAL A 47 10.04 -32.69 6.85
C VAL A 47 11.25 -33.43 6.27
N SER A 48 11.40 -34.71 6.67
CA SER A 48 12.56 -35.52 6.29
C SER A 48 12.52 -35.92 4.81
N GLN A 49 13.64 -35.70 4.10
CA GLN A 49 13.85 -36.14 2.71
C GLN A 49 13.76 -37.66 2.57
N SER A 50 14.23 -38.42 3.55
CA SER A 50 14.19 -39.88 3.50
C SER A 50 12.79 -40.44 3.76
N THR A 51 12.00 -39.80 4.64
CA THR A 51 10.62 -40.23 4.95
C THR A 51 9.68 -39.91 3.81
N TYR A 52 9.86 -38.75 3.16
CA TYR A 52 9.01 -38.24 2.08
C TYR A 52 9.78 -38.13 0.77
N ALA A 53 10.49 -39.22 0.41
CA ALA A 53 11.40 -39.21 -0.73
C ALA A 53 10.71 -38.92 -2.07
N ASP A 54 9.48 -39.44 -2.27
CA ASP A 54 8.70 -39.17 -3.49
C ASP A 54 8.28 -37.71 -3.60
N LEU A 55 7.87 -37.11 -2.50
CA LEU A 55 7.53 -35.69 -2.44
C LEU A 55 8.79 -34.82 -2.66
N PHE A 56 9.90 -35.20 -2.01
CA PHE A 56 11.17 -34.49 -2.19
C PHE A 56 11.68 -34.56 -3.63
N ALA A 57 11.50 -35.69 -4.30
CA ALA A 57 11.87 -35.84 -5.72
C ALA A 57 11.16 -34.85 -6.65
N ILE A 58 9.94 -34.41 -6.26
CA ILE A 58 9.14 -33.48 -7.07
C ILE A 58 9.40 -32.03 -6.69
N ILE A 59 9.31 -31.68 -5.40
CA ILE A 59 9.39 -30.27 -4.98
C ILE A 59 10.79 -29.83 -4.55
N GLY A 60 11.68 -30.78 -4.22
CA GLY A 60 13.04 -30.48 -3.77
C GLY A 60 13.04 -29.50 -2.60
N THR A 61 13.93 -28.52 -2.66
CA THR A 61 14.05 -27.42 -1.68
C THR A 61 13.38 -26.14 -2.14
N THR A 62 12.44 -26.23 -3.09
CA THR A 62 11.76 -25.04 -3.69
C THR A 62 11.12 -24.15 -2.65
N TYR A 63 10.58 -24.70 -1.57
CA TYR A 63 9.91 -23.96 -0.51
C TYR A 63 10.78 -23.73 0.74
N GLY A 64 12.04 -24.13 0.68
CA GLY A 64 13.06 -23.89 1.70
C GLY A 64 13.92 -25.11 1.99
N ASP A 65 15.15 -24.83 2.41
CA ASP A 65 16.14 -25.83 2.84
C ASP A 65 16.57 -25.52 4.28
N PRO A 66 15.99 -26.20 5.28
CA PRO A 66 16.40 -26.04 6.66
C PRO A 66 17.68 -26.79 7.00
N GLY A 67 18.22 -27.59 6.06
CA GLY A 67 19.38 -28.45 6.28
C GLY A 67 19.06 -29.74 7.03
N GLY A 68 20.12 -30.50 7.36
CA GLY A 68 19.99 -31.72 8.15
C GLY A 68 19.20 -32.87 7.50
N GLY A 69 19.13 -32.91 6.15
CA GLY A 69 18.35 -33.91 5.44
C GLY A 69 16.85 -33.67 5.45
N ASN A 70 16.43 -32.41 5.67
CA ASN A 70 15.04 -31.97 5.62
C ASN A 70 14.81 -31.02 4.45
N PHE A 71 13.53 -30.76 4.15
CA PHE A 71 13.04 -29.77 3.21
C PHE A 71 11.71 -29.20 3.72
N ASN A 72 11.33 -28.01 3.28
CA ASN A 72 10.08 -27.42 3.70
C ASN A 72 8.95 -27.75 2.71
N VAL A 73 7.76 -28.04 3.25
CA VAL A 73 6.52 -28.01 2.46
C VAL A 73 6.09 -26.55 2.22
N PRO A 74 5.23 -26.27 1.22
CA PRO A 74 4.69 -24.93 1.01
C PRO A 74 4.05 -24.35 2.27
N ASP A 75 4.15 -23.04 2.46
CA ASP A 75 3.44 -22.30 3.51
C ASP A 75 2.25 -21.56 2.91
N LEU A 76 1.06 -22.08 3.14
CA LEU A 76 -0.21 -21.48 2.72
C LEU A 76 -1.03 -20.97 3.91
N ALA A 77 -0.45 -20.94 5.12
CA ALA A 77 -1.07 -20.28 6.26
C ALA A 77 -1.14 -18.76 5.99
N ASP A 78 -2.34 -18.20 6.14
CA ASP A 78 -2.64 -16.79 5.81
C ASP A 78 -2.27 -16.34 4.38
N ASN A 79 -2.01 -17.30 3.47
CA ASN A 79 -1.63 -17.03 2.09
C ASN A 79 -2.70 -17.56 1.11
N VAL A 80 -2.95 -16.78 0.07
CA VAL A 80 -3.79 -17.18 -1.06
C VAL A 80 -2.89 -17.73 -2.18
N PRO A 81 -3.10 -18.96 -2.65
CA PRO A 81 -2.34 -19.50 -3.77
C PRO A 81 -2.61 -18.71 -5.05
N VAL A 82 -1.56 -18.31 -5.73
CA VAL A 82 -1.61 -17.55 -6.99
C VAL A 82 -0.87 -18.34 -8.06
N GLY A 83 -1.43 -18.40 -9.26
CA GLY A 83 -0.81 -19.06 -10.39
C GLY A 83 0.56 -18.45 -10.75
N LYS A 84 1.56 -19.32 -10.98
CA LYS A 84 2.88 -18.89 -11.46
C LYS A 84 2.77 -18.18 -12.80
N SER A 85 3.56 -17.13 -13.00
CA SER A 85 3.70 -16.41 -14.27
C SER A 85 5.16 -15.99 -14.49
N ASN A 86 5.44 -15.31 -15.60
CA ASN A 86 6.75 -14.71 -15.83
C ASN A 86 7.14 -13.65 -14.80
N ASN A 87 6.14 -13.00 -14.19
CA ASN A 87 6.35 -11.95 -13.17
C ASN A 87 6.26 -12.49 -11.74
N LYS A 88 5.81 -13.73 -11.57
CA LYS A 88 5.66 -14.41 -10.27
C LYS A 88 6.27 -15.80 -10.38
N ALA A 89 7.49 -15.96 -9.87
CA ALA A 89 8.14 -17.25 -9.85
C ALA A 89 7.41 -18.23 -8.92
N LEU A 90 7.63 -19.53 -9.11
CA LEU A 90 7.19 -20.55 -8.16
C LEU A 90 7.81 -20.27 -6.78
N ALA A 91 7.04 -20.48 -5.72
CA ALA A 91 7.39 -20.20 -4.33
C ALA A 91 7.68 -18.73 -3.98
N SER A 92 7.44 -17.77 -4.90
CA SER A 92 7.51 -16.36 -4.53
C SER A 92 6.31 -15.97 -3.66
N SER A 93 6.57 -15.16 -2.63
CA SER A 93 5.56 -14.59 -1.74
C SER A 93 5.45 -13.08 -1.94
N GLY A 94 4.33 -12.50 -1.57
CA GLY A 94 4.12 -11.06 -1.64
C GLY A 94 2.67 -10.68 -1.35
N GLY A 95 2.43 -9.38 -1.27
CA GLY A 95 1.14 -8.84 -0.89
C GLY A 95 1.12 -8.35 0.55
N ALA A 96 0.00 -7.80 0.97
CA ALA A 96 -0.24 -7.33 2.34
C ALA A 96 -1.72 -7.41 2.66
N ASN A 97 -2.03 -7.68 3.91
CA ASN A 97 -3.40 -7.75 4.43
C ASN A 97 -3.95 -6.37 4.80
N THR A 98 -3.09 -5.38 4.86
CA THR A 98 -3.45 -4.00 5.18
C THR A 98 -2.76 -3.03 4.23
N VAL A 99 -3.38 -1.89 4.02
CA VAL A 99 -2.78 -0.74 3.35
C VAL A 99 -2.83 0.46 4.28
N THR A 100 -1.71 1.14 4.43
CA THR A 100 -1.66 2.44 5.09
C THR A 100 -1.53 3.51 4.03
N SER A 101 -2.50 4.40 3.98
CA SER A 101 -2.45 5.53 3.06
C SER A 101 -1.57 6.62 3.66
N THR A 102 -0.42 6.87 3.05
CA THR A 102 0.49 7.95 3.43
C THR A 102 0.78 8.81 2.22
N GLY A 103 0.95 10.10 2.43
CA GLY A 103 1.28 11.01 1.36
C GLY A 103 1.68 12.37 1.88
N ASN A 104 2.38 13.11 1.07
CA ASN A 104 2.69 14.52 1.32
C ASN A 104 1.81 15.38 0.43
N VAL A 105 1.12 16.32 1.05
CA VAL A 105 0.45 17.41 0.33
C VAL A 105 1.45 18.55 0.28
N GLY A 106 1.99 18.78 -0.89
CA GLY A 106 2.94 19.85 -1.12
C GLY A 106 2.51 20.75 -2.27
N GLY A 107 2.96 21.96 -2.26
CA GLY A 107 2.67 22.92 -3.30
C GLY A 107 2.83 24.35 -2.81
N SER A 108 2.46 25.28 -3.66
CA SER A 108 2.33 26.70 -3.30
C SER A 108 0.96 27.21 -3.72
N THR A 109 0.46 28.19 -3.00
CA THR A 109 -0.71 28.95 -3.48
C THR A 109 -0.33 29.72 -4.74
N ALA A 110 -1.30 29.98 -5.60
CA ALA A 110 -1.07 30.88 -6.70
C ALA A 110 -0.68 32.28 -6.15
N ASN A 111 0.14 33.02 -6.92
CA ASN A 111 0.48 34.39 -6.56
C ASN A 111 -0.80 35.22 -6.43
N ALA A 112 -0.92 35.92 -5.31
CA ALA A 112 -2.00 36.83 -5.04
C ALA A 112 -1.46 38.23 -4.76
N THR A 113 -2.11 39.24 -5.31
CA THR A 113 -1.91 40.64 -4.95
C THR A 113 -3.07 41.07 -4.02
N LEU A 114 -2.75 41.76 -2.94
CA LEU A 114 -3.76 42.30 -2.07
C LEU A 114 -4.49 43.47 -2.78
N THR A 115 -5.79 43.42 -2.80
CA THR A 115 -6.61 44.55 -3.22
C THR A 115 -6.75 45.54 -2.06
N THR A 116 -7.08 46.79 -2.36
CA THR A 116 -7.31 47.83 -1.32
C THR A 116 -8.38 47.39 -0.30
N ALA A 117 -9.38 46.62 -0.72
CA ALA A 117 -10.43 46.11 0.16
C ALA A 117 -9.95 45.06 1.16
N GLN A 118 -8.82 44.38 0.85
CA GLN A 118 -8.21 43.36 1.72
C GLN A 118 -7.19 43.92 2.72
N LEU A 119 -6.85 45.21 2.54
CA LEU A 119 -5.98 45.93 3.50
C LEU A 119 -6.85 46.47 4.64
N ALA A 120 -6.34 46.35 5.86
CA ALA A 120 -6.96 47.01 7.00
C ALA A 120 -6.98 48.52 6.77
N SER A 121 -8.10 49.16 7.07
CA SER A 121 -8.20 50.61 7.00
C SER A 121 -7.20 51.24 7.98
N HIS A 122 -6.28 52.03 7.48
CA HIS A 122 -5.31 52.73 8.28
C HIS A 122 -5.03 54.10 7.67
N GLY A 123 -4.60 55.05 8.50
CA GLY A 123 -4.23 56.39 8.11
C GLY A 123 -2.79 56.67 8.48
N HIS A 124 -2.17 57.56 7.75
CA HIS A 124 -0.87 58.11 8.08
C HIS A 124 -0.98 59.57 8.52
N ASP A 125 -0.58 59.86 9.75
CA ASP A 125 -0.52 61.24 10.22
C ASP A 125 0.79 61.87 9.78
N ILE A 126 0.72 62.85 8.94
CA ILE A 126 1.89 63.64 8.54
C ILE A 126 1.95 64.84 9.48
N ARG A 127 2.90 64.85 10.38
CA ARG A 127 3.16 65.99 11.26
C ARG A 127 4.10 66.94 10.52
N ILE A 128 3.54 68.08 10.12
CA ILE A 128 4.28 69.19 9.59
C ILE A 128 4.59 70.14 10.76
N GLN A 129 5.85 70.19 11.17
CA GLN A 129 6.30 71.24 12.14
C GLN A 129 6.42 72.56 11.40
N ASN A 130 5.49 73.47 11.62
CA ASN A 130 5.65 74.83 11.26
C ASN A 130 6.38 75.56 12.40
N ALA A 131 7.62 75.92 12.19
CA ALA A 131 8.27 76.87 13.10
C ALA A 131 7.69 78.28 12.86
N GLY A 132 6.67 78.62 13.66
CA GLY A 132 6.39 80.03 13.93
C GLY A 132 5.13 80.72 13.44
N MET A 133 4.05 80.00 13.03
CA MET A 133 2.73 80.64 12.78
C MET A 133 1.57 79.73 13.08
N GLY A 134 0.65 80.21 13.87
CA GLY A 134 -0.44 79.48 14.57
C GLY A 134 -1.61 79.01 13.79
N THR A 135 -1.51 78.51 12.61
CA THR A 135 -2.53 77.69 11.90
C THR A 135 -1.85 76.56 11.12
N PRO A 136 -2.31 75.33 11.24
CA PRO A 136 -1.81 74.25 10.40
C PRO A 136 -2.24 74.46 8.95
N SER A 137 -1.41 75.09 8.17
CA SER A 137 -1.60 75.19 6.72
C SER A 137 -0.87 74.03 6.08
N LEU A 138 -1.55 73.24 5.26
CA LEU A 138 -0.91 72.36 4.30
C LEU A 138 0.02 73.19 3.42
N VAL A 139 1.31 73.11 3.68
CA VAL A 139 2.29 73.88 2.87
C VAL A 139 2.47 73.09 1.58
N TYR A 140 1.70 73.51 0.58
CA TYR A 140 2.12 73.29 -0.79
C TYR A 140 3.42 74.07 -1.03
N ARG A 141 4.54 73.38 -1.15
CA ARG A 141 5.73 74.03 -1.72
C ARG A 141 5.48 74.22 -3.22
N ASN A 142 5.11 75.44 -3.54
CA ASN A 142 5.15 75.90 -4.88
C ASN A 142 6.59 76.31 -5.16
N ASP A 143 7.33 75.51 -5.95
CA ASP A 143 8.72 75.78 -6.37
C ASP A 143 8.82 76.78 -7.52
N GLY A 144 7.80 77.55 -7.77
CA GLY A 144 7.78 78.61 -8.76
C GLY A 144 7.68 78.12 -10.23
N ASN A 145 7.58 76.88 -10.49
CA ASN A 145 7.55 76.30 -11.82
C ASN A 145 6.21 75.67 -12.23
N GLY A 146 5.11 76.02 -11.50
CA GLY A 146 3.75 75.58 -11.85
C GLY A 146 3.45 74.11 -11.74
N ALA A 147 4.35 73.32 -11.23
CA ALA A 147 4.11 71.90 -11.01
C ALA A 147 3.55 71.69 -9.61
N THR A 148 2.27 71.36 -9.49
CA THR A 148 1.70 70.81 -8.29
C THR A 148 2.30 69.44 -8.05
N ARG A 149 3.23 69.32 -7.07
CA ARG A 149 3.65 68.04 -6.56
C ARG A 149 2.57 67.46 -5.71
N GLY A 150 1.80 66.57 -6.30
CA GLY A 150 0.56 66.07 -5.72
C GLY A 150 0.67 65.01 -4.63
N ASP A 151 1.83 64.48 -4.34
CA ASP A 151 1.91 63.36 -3.41
C ASP A 151 3.01 63.58 -2.38
N MET A 152 2.63 64.01 -1.17
CA MET A 152 3.56 64.06 -0.02
C MET A 152 3.72 62.71 0.63
N VAL A 153 2.97 61.70 0.22
CA VAL A 153 3.08 60.33 0.66
C VAL A 153 3.40 59.47 -0.53
N LEU A 154 4.60 58.98 -0.57
CA LEU A 154 5.00 58.00 -1.59
C LEU A 154 4.34 56.66 -1.32
N ASN A 155 3.80 56.06 -2.34
CA ASN A 155 3.30 54.70 -2.22
C ASN A 155 4.43 53.80 -1.80
N SER A 156 4.24 53.07 -0.70
CA SER A 156 5.18 52.04 -0.27
C SER A 156 4.60 50.69 -0.65
N GLY A 157 5.40 49.91 -1.35
CA GLY A 157 5.03 48.61 -1.89
C GLY A 157 5.15 48.56 -3.41
N SER A 158 5.35 47.40 -3.95
CA SER A 158 5.57 47.23 -5.41
C SER A 158 4.45 46.40 -6.05
N ASP A 159 3.27 46.24 -5.43
CA ASP A 159 2.15 45.42 -5.91
C ASP A 159 2.60 43.99 -6.27
N GLY A 160 3.70 43.52 -5.70
CA GLY A 160 4.26 42.20 -5.97
C GLY A 160 3.31 41.09 -5.44
N GLY A 161 2.98 40.16 -6.31
CA GLY A 161 2.29 38.95 -5.89
C GLY A 161 3.18 38.11 -4.96
N HIS A 162 2.60 37.50 -3.97
CA HIS A 162 3.28 36.55 -3.10
C HIS A 162 2.50 35.24 -3.01
N SER A 163 3.21 34.17 -2.68
CA SER A 163 2.62 32.84 -2.50
C SER A 163 3.05 32.25 -1.17
N HIS A 164 2.26 31.34 -0.66
CA HIS A 164 2.60 30.59 0.54
C HIS A 164 2.91 29.15 0.15
N ASN A 165 4.02 28.63 0.66
CA ASN A 165 4.29 27.22 0.56
C ASN A 165 3.35 26.45 1.50
N MET A 166 2.70 25.43 0.97
CA MET A 166 1.89 24.52 1.75
C MET A 166 2.57 23.16 1.77
N SER A 167 2.82 22.63 2.95
CA SER A 167 3.28 21.27 3.14
C SER A 167 2.51 20.64 4.28
N ALA A 168 1.99 19.45 4.04
CA ALA A 168 1.36 18.63 5.06
C ALA A 168 1.68 17.18 4.78
N THR A 169 1.88 16.41 5.83
CA THR A 169 1.98 14.95 5.73
C THR A 169 0.63 14.37 6.10
N PHE A 170 0.05 13.59 5.21
CA PHE A 170 -1.13 12.79 5.50
C PHE A 170 -0.67 11.41 5.94
N SER A 171 -1.15 10.95 7.08
CA SER A 171 -0.99 9.56 7.54
C SER A 171 -2.37 9.04 7.93
N GLY A 172 -2.84 8.07 7.19
CA GLY A 172 -4.09 7.37 7.51
C GLY A 172 -3.82 6.14 8.37
N ASP A 173 -4.86 5.65 9.02
CA ASP A 173 -4.82 4.37 9.73
C ASP A 173 -4.69 3.21 8.74
N ALA A 174 -4.06 2.13 9.19
CA ALA A 174 -3.99 0.90 8.42
C ALA A 174 -5.39 0.32 8.24
N THR A 175 -5.77 0.13 6.98
CA THR A 175 -7.08 -0.44 6.63
C THR A 175 -6.90 -1.83 6.06
N SER A 176 -7.73 -2.78 6.50
CA SER A 176 -7.74 -4.13 5.93
C SER A 176 -8.19 -4.08 4.47
N VAL A 177 -7.43 -4.75 3.61
CA VAL A 177 -7.78 -4.95 2.19
C VAL A 177 -8.23 -6.39 1.91
N LEU A 178 -8.39 -7.18 2.97
CA LEU A 178 -8.88 -8.54 2.86
C LEU A 178 -10.36 -8.54 2.43
N GLN A 179 -10.66 -9.35 1.45
CA GLN A 179 -12.03 -9.68 1.08
C GLN A 179 -12.66 -10.61 2.15
N PRO A 180 -14.00 -10.67 2.26
CA PRO A 180 -14.63 -11.70 3.08
C PRO A 180 -14.11 -13.08 2.71
N TYR A 181 -13.67 -13.86 3.68
CA TYR A 181 -13.04 -15.17 3.47
C TYR A 181 -13.57 -16.22 4.44
N LEU A 182 -13.40 -17.47 4.06
CA LEU A 182 -13.59 -18.64 4.91
C LEU A 182 -12.27 -19.41 4.94
N THR A 183 -11.76 -19.67 6.13
CA THR A 183 -10.51 -20.40 6.30
C THR A 183 -10.70 -21.90 6.10
N VAL A 184 -9.80 -22.49 5.35
CA VAL A 184 -9.58 -23.92 5.22
C VAL A 184 -8.08 -24.17 5.31
N ILE A 185 -7.65 -25.38 5.65
CA ILE A 185 -6.24 -25.72 5.52
C ILE A 185 -5.93 -26.20 4.10
N TYR A 186 -4.68 -26.05 3.67
CA TYR A 186 -4.20 -26.69 2.46
C TYR A 186 -3.34 -27.88 2.83
N ILE A 187 -3.53 -28.99 2.14
CA ILE A 187 -2.76 -30.22 2.33
C ILE A 187 -2.07 -30.61 1.02
N ILE A 188 -0.88 -31.20 1.13
CA ILE A 188 -0.09 -31.71 0.02
C ILE A 188 0.01 -33.23 0.08
N LYS A 189 -0.19 -33.90 -1.05
CA LYS A 189 -0.06 -35.35 -1.15
C LYS A 189 1.43 -35.75 -1.05
N THR A 190 1.71 -36.71 -0.16
CA THR A 190 3.05 -37.30 0.06
C THR A 190 3.27 -38.54 -0.76
#